data_ee636a4c2d490f1a43964e6ed17daf85
#
_entry.id   ee636a4c2d490f1a43964e6ed17daf85
#
_cell.length_a   1.000
_cell.length_b   1.000
_cell.length_c   1.000
_cell.angle_alpha   90.00
_cell.angle_beta   90.00
_cell.angle_gamma   90.00
#
_symmetry.space_group_name_H-M   'P 1'
#
loop_
_entity.id
_entity.type
_entity.pdbx_description
1 polymer ?
#
loop_
_entity_poly.entity_id
_entity_poly.type
_entity_poly.pdbx_seq_one_letter_code
_entity_poly.pdbx_strand_id
1 'polypeptide(L)'
;MPKNQKPVVPSFGDVYQKPRIDYRGERINVDSLVGQEFVIQEYKILPSKYSEGNYALMQIEIKGKPYIFSTGSSVVLDQLSRVSDKLPFKAKLTKQKRYYKLE
;
A
#
# COMPACT_ATOMS: atom_id res chain seq x y z
N MET A 1 17.28 -29.14 15.31
CA MET A 1 16.85 -29.23 16.01
C MET A 1 16.91 -29.39 16.27
N PRO A 2 17.16 -29.13 16.05
CA PRO A 2 16.92 -29.20 16.65
C PRO A 2 16.93 -29.10 17.03
N LYS A 3 16.73 -28.79 16.93
CA LYS A 3 16.47 -28.76 17.72
C LYS A 3 16.20 -28.92 18.18
N ASN A 4 16.23 -29.19 18.04
CA ASN A 4 15.77 -29.30 18.86
C ASN A 4 15.65 -29.50 18.99
N GLN A 5 15.64 -30.97 18.37
CA GLN A 5 15.11 -31.05 18.71
C GLN A 5 14.06 -30.65 19.44
N LYS A 6 13.92 -30.76 20.02
CA LYS A 6 13.15 -29.83 20.82
C LYS A 6 12.61 -28.69 19.96
N PRO A 7 11.28 -28.41 19.95
CA PRO A 7 10.76 -27.27 19.21
C PRO A 7 11.31 -25.98 19.83
N VAL A 8 11.96 -25.18 19.01
CA VAL A 8 12.40 -23.86 19.39
C VAL A 8 11.23 -22.91 19.25
N VAL A 9 10.94 -22.14 20.29
CA VAL A 9 9.91 -21.10 20.19
C VAL A 9 10.47 -19.99 19.29
N PRO A 10 9.86 -19.75 18.12
CA PRO A 10 10.40 -18.74 17.21
C PRO A 10 10.18 -17.34 17.75
N SER A 11 11.09 -16.45 17.39
CA SER A 11 10.93 -15.04 17.72
C SER A 11 9.87 -14.41 16.82
N PHE A 12 9.42 -13.21 17.17
CA PHE A 12 8.47 -12.49 16.34
C PHE A 12 9.00 -12.31 14.92
N GLY A 13 10.29 -12.01 14.78
CA GLY A 13 10.89 -11.84 13.47
C GLY A 13 10.87 -13.10 12.61
N ASP A 14 10.86 -14.28 13.24
CA ASP A 14 10.81 -15.55 12.51
C ASP A 14 9.40 -15.90 12.04
N VAL A 15 8.40 -15.52 12.82
CA VAL A 15 7.01 -15.86 12.49
C VAL A 15 6.32 -14.76 11.69
N TYR A 16 6.78 -13.53 11.83
CA TYR A 16 6.21 -12.43 11.07
C TYR A 16 6.90 -12.36 9.72
N GLN A 17 6.18 -12.76 8.70
CA GLN A 17 6.69 -12.63 7.34
C GLN A 17 6.24 -11.30 6.79
N LYS A 18 7.22 -10.44 6.54
CA LYS A 18 6.93 -9.21 5.82
C LYS A 18 6.37 -9.57 4.46
N PRO A 19 5.24 -8.99 4.07
CA PRO A 19 4.75 -9.19 2.71
C PRO A 19 5.86 -8.84 1.72
N ARG A 20 6.10 -9.74 0.79
CA ARG A 20 7.08 -9.47 -0.25
C ARG A 20 6.49 -8.43 -1.18
N ILE A 21 7.16 -7.30 -1.25
CA ILE A 21 6.70 -6.20 -2.08
C ILE A 21 7.69 -6.07 -3.22
N ASP A 22 7.27 -6.54 -4.40
CA ASP A 22 8.09 -6.48 -5.60
C ASP A 22 7.77 -5.21 -6.41
N TYR A 23 7.31 -4.18 -5.73
CA TYR A 23 6.98 -2.92 -6.37
C TYR A 23 8.24 -2.16 -6.74
N ARG A 24 8.15 -1.45 -7.85
CA ARG A 24 9.28 -0.74 -8.45
C ARG A 24 9.06 0.76 -8.45
N GLY A 25 10.19 1.48 -8.53
CA GLY A 25 10.17 2.92 -8.65
C GLY A 25 10.41 3.61 -7.33
N GLU A 26 10.50 4.92 -7.39
CA GLU A 26 10.71 5.74 -6.21
C GLU A 26 9.41 5.92 -5.43
N ARG A 27 9.56 6.17 -4.15
CA ARG A 27 8.40 6.56 -3.35
C ARG A 27 8.02 7.99 -3.68
N ILE A 28 6.73 8.21 -3.86
CA ILE A 28 6.20 9.55 -4.09
C ILE A 28 5.34 9.92 -2.88
N ASN A 29 5.46 11.16 -2.42
CA ASN A 29 4.66 11.60 -1.30
C ASN A 29 3.30 12.12 -1.78
N VAL A 30 2.37 12.21 -0.82
CA VAL A 30 0.99 12.57 -1.13
C VAL A 30 0.88 13.96 -1.76
N ASP A 31 1.69 14.91 -1.31
CA ASP A 31 1.61 16.28 -1.83
C ASP A 31 2.03 16.36 -3.29
N SER A 32 2.97 15.53 -3.69
CA SER A 32 3.40 15.47 -5.09
C SER A 32 2.39 14.77 -5.98
N LEU A 33 1.60 13.87 -5.41
CA LEU A 33 0.64 13.08 -6.17
C LEU A 33 -0.70 13.76 -6.35
N VAL A 34 -1.12 14.60 -5.40
CA VAL A 34 -2.42 15.26 -5.46
C VAL A 34 -2.54 16.08 -6.75
N GLY A 35 -3.64 15.89 -7.45
CA GLY A 35 -3.94 16.63 -8.67
C GLY A 35 -3.37 16.02 -9.95
N GLN A 36 -2.52 15.00 -9.85
CA GLN A 36 -1.99 14.31 -11.02
C GLN A 36 -2.79 13.06 -11.33
N GLU A 37 -2.95 12.79 -12.61
CA GLU A 37 -3.53 11.52 -13.04
C GLU A 37 -2.45 10.45 -13.00
N PHE A 38 -2.80 9.27 -12.51
CA PHE A 38 -1.89 8.14 -12.45
C PHE A 38 -2.67 6.85 -12.66
N VAL A 39 -1.94 5.78 -12.96
CA VAL A 39 -2.52 4.45 -13.10
C VAL A 39 -2.19 3.65 -11.87
N ILE A 40 -3.19 3.05 -11.23
CA ILE A 40 -2.97 2.11 -10.13
C ILE A 40 -2.88 0.73 -10.75
N GLN A 41 -1.71 0.12 -10.65
CA GLN A 41 -1.48 -1.21 -11.24
C GLN A 41 -1.75 -2.32 -10.26
N GLU A 42 -1.37 -2.13 -9.00
CA GLU A 42 -1.59 -3.09 -7.93
C GLU A 42 -1.63 -2.35 -6.61
N TYR A 43 -2.21 -3.00 -5.61
CA TYR A 43 -2.14 -2.48 -4.24
C TYR A 43 -2.18 -3.64 -3.25
N LYS A 44 -1.72 -3.35 -2.05
CA LYS A 44 -1.80 -4.27 -0.91
C LYS A 44 -2.24 -3.49 0.30
N ILE A 45 -3.08 -4.10 1.11
CA ILE A 45 -3.49 -3.53 2.39
C ILE A 45 -2.65 -4.18 3.47
N LEU A 46 -1.92 -3.37 4.21
CA LEU A 46 -0.98 -3.84 5.21
C LEU A 46 -1.30 -3.22 6.56
N PRO A 47 -0.99 -3.94 7.66
CA PRO A 47 -1.19 -3.36 8.99
C PRO A 47 -0.18 -2.24 9.24
N SER A 48 -0.66 -1.16 9.87
CA SER A 48 0.20 -0.06 10.22
C SER A 48 1.06 -0.43 11.44
N LYS A 49 2.33 -0.02 11.42
CA LYS A 49 3.24 -0.22 12.56
C LYS A 49 3.02 0.80 13.67
N TYR A 50 2.41 1.92 13.35
CA TYR A 50 2.36 3.08 14.24
C TYR A 50 0.97 3.37 14.77
N SER A 51 -0.04 2.68 14.29
CA SER A 51 -1.41 2.89 14.72
C SER A 51 -2.21 1.61 14.54
N GLU A 52 -3.36 1.57 15.20
CA GLU A 52 -4.34 0.52 14.93
C GLU A 52 -4.96 0.84 13.58
N GLY A 53 -4.94 -0.09 12.68
CA GLY A 53 -5.51 0.10 11.37
C GLY A 53 -4.54 -0.31 10.29
N ASN A 54 -4.91 0.00 9.08
CA ASN A 54 -4.20 -0.46 7.92
C ASN A 54 -3.78 0.72 7.05
N TYR A 55 -2.86 0.43 6.14
CA TYR A 55 -2.53 1.37 5.08
C TYR A 55 -2.48 0.63 3.76
N ALA A 56 -2.67 1.36 2.68
CA ALA A 56 -2.57 0.82 1.33
C ALA A 56 -1.19 1.14 0.77
N LEU A 57 -0.54 0.15 0.21
CA LEU A 57 0.69 0.32 -0.54
C LEU A 57 0.38 0.04 -2.00
N MET A 58 0.66 0.99 -2.87
CA MET A 58 0.26 0.92 -4.26
C MET A 58 1.44 1.01 -5.21
N GLN A 59 1.41 0.18 -6.24
CA GLN A 59 2.26 0.36 -7.41
C GLN A 59 1.50 1.22 -8.39
N ILE A 60 2.01 2.40 -8.66
CA ILE A 60 1.37 3.34 -9.57
C ILE A 60 2.32 3.71 -10.70
N GLU A 61 1.76 4.32 -11.73
CA GLU A 61 2.53 4.78 -12.88
C GLU A 61 2.07 6.18 -13.26
N ILE A 62 3.02 7.07 -13.41
CA ILE A 62 2.76 8.45 -13.85
C ILE A 62 3.55 8.66 -15.13
N LYS A 63 2.84 8.91 -16.23
CA LYS A 63 3.48 9.15 -17.54
C LYS A 63 4.48 8.06 -17.92
N GLY A 64 4.12 6.81 -17.65
CA GLY A 64 4.94 5.66 -17.98
C GLY A 64 6.04 5.33 -16.98
N LYS A 65 6.20 6.11 -15.93
CA LYS A 65 7.24 5.88 -14.94
C LYS A 65 6.64 5.30 -13.67
N PRO A 66 7.22 4.23 -13.11
CA PRO A 66 6.68 3.61 -11.91
C PRO A 66 7.02 4.39 -10.65
N TYR A 67 6.08 4.39 -9.72
CA TYR A 67 6.24 4.97 -8.39
C TYR A 67 5.55 4.10 -7.37
N ILE A 68 5.95 4.25 -6.11
CA ILE A 68 5.33 3.57 -4.98
C ILE A 68 4.66 4.64 -4.11
N PHE A 69 3.39 4.44 -3.83
CA PHE A 69 2.62 5.38 -2.99
C PHE A 69 1.93 4.62 -1.88
N SER A 70 1.96 5.17 -0.68
CA SER A 70 1.26 4.58 0.45
C SER A 70 0.38 5.61 1.12
N THR A 71 -0.77 5.17 1.62
CA THR A 71 -1.69 6.05 2.32
C THR A 71 -2.48 5.28 3.37
N GLY A 72 -2.70 5.93 4.52
CA GLY A 72 -3.56 5.40 5.57
C GLY A 72 -4.98 5.95 5.52
N SER A 73 -5.33 6.69 4.48
CA SER A 73 -6.68 7.25 4.36
C SER A 73 -7.74 6.17 4.33
N SER A 74 -8.65 6.19 5.31
CA SER A 74 -9.72 5.20 5.36
C SER A 74 -10.65 5.29 4.16
N VAL A 75 -10.80 6.49 3.60
CA VAL A 75 -11.60 6.68 2.40
C VAL A 75 -10.96 5.98 1.22
N VAL A 76 -9.65 6.16 1.03
CA VAL A 76 -8.92 5.50 -0.06
C VAL A 76 -8.93 3.98 0.11
N LEU A 77 -8.74 3.50 1.33
CA LEU A 77 -8.79 2.07 1.62
C LEU A 77 -10.13 1.47 1.24
N ASP A 78 -11.22 2.15 1.62
CA ASP A 78 -12.56 1.69 1.26
C ASP A 78 -12.78 1.72 -0.25
N GLN A 79 -12.35 2.79 -0.91
CA GLN A 79 -12.47 2.89 -2.37
C GLN A 79 -11.74 1.77 -3.09
N LEU A 80 -10.52 1.46 -2.66
CA LEU A 80 -9.73 0.39 -3.27
C LEU A 80 -10.40 -0.97 -3.11
N SER A 81 -10.98 -1.23 -1.95
CA SER A 81 -11.63 -2.51 -1.70
C SER A 81 -12.83 -2.75 -2.62
N ARG A 82 -13.44 -1.69 -3.12
CA ARG A 82 -14.62 -1.78 -3.99
C ARG A 82 -14.27 -1.92 -5.46
N VAL A 83 -13.01 -1.70 -5.83
CA VAL A 83 -12.60 -1.72 -7.23
C VAL A 83 -11.41 -2.66 -7.48
N SER A 84 -11.18 -3.57 -6.55
CA SER A 84 -10.01 -4.46 -6.62
C SER A 84 -9.98 -5.34 -7.85
N ASP A 85 -11.16 -5.66 -8.41
CA ASP A 85 -11.29 -6.48 -9.61
C ASP A 85 -11.12 -5.69 -10.91
N LYS A 86 -10.91 -4.38 -10.80
CA LYS A 86 -10.86 -3.50 -11.98
C LYS A 86 -9.48 -2.98 -12.31
N LEU A 87 -8.47 -3.48 -11.62
CA LEU A 87 -7.08 -3.08 -11.88
C LEU A 87 -6.61 -3.59 -13.24
N PRO A 88 -5.76 -2.83 -13.94
CA PRO A 88 -5.32 -1.47 -13.61
C PRO A 88 -6.35 -0.42 -14.04
N PHE A 89 -6.34 0.73 -13.37
CA PHE A 89 -7.22 1.82 -13.78
C PHE A 89 -6.57 3.18 -13.48
N LYS A 90 -7.07 4.20 -14.16
CA LYS A 90 -6.61 5.57 -13.95
C LYS A 90 -7.34 6.19 -12.77
N ALA A 91 -6.63 7.03 -12.04
CA ALA A 91 -7.20 7.73 -10.90
C ALA A 91 -6.47 9.04 -10.68
N LYS A 92 -7.09 9.89 -9.89
CA LYS A 92 -6.47 11.08 -9.32
C LYS A 92 -6.67 11.07 -7.83
N LEU A 93 -5.70 11.59 -7.11
CA LEU A 93 -5.84 11.77 -5.68
C LEU A 93 -6.25 13.22 -5.43
N THR A 94 -7.33 13.41 -4.70
CA THR A 94 -7.78 14.75 -4.35
C THR A 94 -7.76 14.93 -2.85
N LYS A 95 -7.44 16.12 -2.40
CA LYS A 95 -7.41 16.46 -0.99
C LYS A 95 -8.70 17.16 -0.61
N GLN A 96 -9.42 16.60 0.34
CA GLN A 96 -10.57 17.22 0.97
C GLN A 96 -10.10 17.91 2.26
N LYS A 97 -10.98 18.59 2.94
CA LYS A 97 -10.58 19.31 4.16
C LYS A 97 -9.91 18.41 5.20
N ARG A 98 -10.36 17.18 5.33
CA ARG A 98 -9.92 16.27 6.39
C ARG A 98 -9.42 14.91 5.89
N TYR A 99 -9.45 14.66 4.59
CA TYR A 99 -9.09 13.35 4.06
C TYR A 99 -8.70 13.45 2.59
N TYR A 100 -8.11 12.38 2.11
CA TYR A 100 -7.81 12.20 0.69
C TYR A 100 -8.75 11.18 0.11
N LYS A 101 -9.08 11.33 -1.16
CA LYS A 101 -9.89 10.35 -1.88
C LYS A 101 -9.40 10.20 -3.30
N LEU A 102 -9.71 9.06 -3.90
CA LEU A 102 -9.46 8.81 -5.32
C LEU A 102 -10.65 9.29 -6.15
N GLU A 103 -10.33 9.78 -7.33
CA GLU A 103 -11.35 10.14 -8.32
C GLU A 103 -11.05 9.55 -9.68
#